data_1cfe971852c7bc06df4a2717ea77c1d7
#
_entry.id   1cfe971852c7bc06df4a2717ea77c1d7
#
_cell.length_a   1.000
_cell.length_b   1.000
_cell.length_c   1.000
_cell.angle_alpha   90.00
_cell.angle_beta   90.00
_cell.angle_gamma   90.00
#
_symmetry.space_group_name_H-M   'P 1'
#
loop_
_entity.id
_entity.type
_entity.pdbx_description
1 polymer ?
#
loop_
_entity_poly.entity_id
_entity_poly.type
_entity_poly.pdbx_seq_one_letter_code
_entity_poly.pdbx_strand_id
1 'polypeptide(L)'
;MPLSSVDERMRPIAAELRGRMAFAKTVEILEPHGLSPTRWSLPDFEKAARYIEAWERLAPSIEFDAVVARCHWYDLCSSVCRTAIQRGKPVITFQQGVVDHTLDVPITASKFVAFGAPSASVLAESNRRFFNAVGSPEPPVDYIDAGSLFDVVVPLPDQFAVRSLLFIDLHSAPGDPWGTGKEVEALLQLAEKVLSARLPLTRLVIRPHPHWHNHDLGACLKLVREHRDVCELSHPVWPLEDDLRRASVVVGIASGVLTAASACGLPAIFLRTEQGFKIRDLECFSPEQTLLPDEAFRDIGRLLTDRETYAEARKVAMRNGSEYYTNGANAALDGAFFTRLLSNEPIKKNIKDGPR
;
A
#
# COMPACT_ATOMS: atom_id res chain seq x y z
N MET A 1 18.36 -12.95 -12.14
CA MET A 1 18.31 -11.82 -13.10
C MET A 1 17.28 -10.81 -12.60
N PRO A 2 17.59 -9.51 -12.53
CA PRO A 2 16.63 -8.49 -12.12
C PRO A 2 15.43 -8.41 -13.10
N LEU A 3 14.21 -8.18 -12.58
CA LEU A 3 13.02 -8.02 -13.43
C LEU A 3 13.13 -6.85 -14.42
N SER A 4 13.89 -5.79 -14.06
CA SER A 4 14.20 -4.68 -14.96
C SER A 4 14.90 -5.12 -16.26
N SER A 5 15.84 -6.05 -16.16
CA SER A 5 16.53 -6.58 -17.34
C SER A 5 15.63 -7.50 -18.18
N VAL A 6 14.62 -8.13 -17.58
CA VAL A 6 13.58 -8.87 -18.31
C VAL A 6 12.69 -7.88 -19.07
N ASP A 7 12.25 -6.80 -18.42
CA ASP A 7 11.43 -5.76 -19.04
C ASP A 7 12.14 -5.11 -20.22
N GLU A 8 13.43 -4.77 -20.11
CA GLU A 8 14.23 -4.23 -21.20
C GLU A 8 14.29 -5.15 -22.41
N ARG A 9 14.35 -6.46 -22.21
CA ARG A 9 14.34 -7.45 -23.29
C ARG A 9 12.94 -7.65 -23.89
N MET A 10 11.88 -7.48 -23.10
CA MET A 10 10.49 -7.64 -23.57
C MET A 10 9.96 -6.45 -24.35
N ARG A 11 10.39 -5.23 -24.00
CA ARG A 11 9.91 -3.99 -24.65
C ARG A 11 9.98 -3.99 -26.16
N PRO A 12 11.12 -4.37 -26.81
CA PRO A 12 11.17 -4.43 -28.26
C PRO A 12 10.21 -5.46 -28.85
N ILE A 13 10.04 -6.64 -28.21
CA ILE A 13 9.10 -7.67 -28.66
C ILE A 13 7.66 -7.17 -28.54
N ALA A 14 7.30 -6.56 -27.40
CA ALA A 14 5.98 -5.98 -27.20
C ALA A 14 5.69 -4.82 -28.15
N ALA A 15 6.70 -4.03 -28.52
CA ALA A 15 6.58 -2.96 -29.51
C ALA A 15 6.35 -3.53 -30.93
N GLU A 16 7.01 -4.63 -31.30
CA GLU A 16 6.79 -5.32 -32.60
C GLU A 16 5.34 -5.83 -32.71
N LEU A 17 4.75 -6.29 -31.60
CA LEU A 17 3.37 -6.78 -31.58
C LEU A 17 2.32 -5.66 -31.62
N ARG A 18 2.73 -4.41 -31.51
CA ARG A 18 1.81 -3.26 -31.49
C ARG A 18 1.04 -3.16 -32.82
N GLY A 19 -0.29 -3.15 -32.70
CA GLY A 19 -1.18 -3.03 -33.86
C GLY A 19 -1.32 -4.31 -34.70
N ARG A 20 -0.66 -5.42 -34.34
CA ARG A 20 -0.75 -6.69 -35.07
C ARG A 20 -1.76 -7.67 -34.46
N MET A 21 -2.24 -7.40 -33.25
CA MET A 21 -3.16 -8.29 -32.55
C MET A 21 -4.61 -7.92 -32.82
N ALA A 22 -5.38 -8.85 -33.34
CA ALA A 22 -6.84 -8.71 -33.43
C ALA A 22 -7.46 -8.90 -32.03
N PHE A 23 -8.60 -8.24 -31.76
CA PHE A 23 -9.31 -8.33 -30.48
C PHE A 23 -9.58 -9.78 -30.04
N ALA A 24 -10.02 -10.65 -30.98
CA ALA A 24 -10.26 -12.06 -30.70
C ALA A 24 -8.99 -12.78 -30.17
N LYS A 25 -7.82 -12.50 -30.72
CA LYS A 25 -6.55 -13.05 -30.25
C LYS A 25 -6.15 -12.48 -28.88
N THR A 26 -6.45 -11.22 -28.64
CA THR A 26 -6.26 -10.60 -27.32
C THR A 26 -7.08 -11.31 -26.25
N VAL A 27 -8.35 -11.61 -26.52
CA VAL A 27 -9.22 -12.35 -25.61
C VAL A 27 -8.69 -13.77 -25.40
N GLU A 28 -8.32 -14.49 -26.47
CA GLU A 28 -7.75 -15.85 -26.40
C GLU A 28 -6.51 -15.93 -25.51
N ILE A 29 -5.66 -14.87 -25.54
CA ILE A 29 -4.47 -14.80 -24.69
C ILE A 29 -4.84 -14.48 -23.23
N LEU A 30 -5.83 -13.64 -23.00
CA LEU A 30 -6.15 -13.13 -21.65
C LEU A 30 -7.07 -14.07 -20.85
N GLU A 31 -7.99 -14.78 -21.51
CA GLU A 31 -8.91 -15.71 -20.83
C GLU A 31 -8.20 -16.77 -19.99
N PRO A 32 -7.15 -17.48 -20.47
CA PRO A 32 -6.41 -18.43 -19.64
C PRO A 32 -5.76 -17.80 -18.42
N HIS A 33 -5.62 -16.47 -18.40
CA HIS A 33 -5.05 -15.70 -17.30
C HIS A 33 -6.10 -15.09 -16.36
N GLY A 34 -7.40 -15.43 -16.55
CA GLY A 34 -8.49 -14.96 -15.71
C GLY A 34 -8.77 -13.45 -15.88
N LEU A 35 -8.30 -12.85 -16.96
CA LEU A 35 -8.52 -11.45 -17.28
C LEU A 35 -9.80 -11.30 -18.10
N SER A 36 -10.82 -10.66 -17.53
CA SER A 36 -12.10 -10.42 -18.20
C SER A 36 -12.13 -9.04 -18.87
N PRO A 37 -12.57 -8.95 -20.13
CA PRO A 37 -12.72 -7.69 -20.85
C PRO A 37 -13.61 -6.65 -20.18
N THR A 38 -14.50 -7.05 -19.30
CA THR A 38 -15.51 -6.17 -18.71
C THR A 38 -14.97 -5.16 -17.68
N ARG A 39 -13.72 -5.31 -17.22
CA ARG A 39 -13.12 -4.45 -16.20
C ARG A 39 -11.98 -3.55 -16.70
N TRP A 40 -11.56 -3.68 -17.95
CA TRP A 40 -10.39 -2.99 -18.48
C TRP A 40 -10.73 -2.24 -19.76
N SER A 41 -10.05 -1.15 -20.03
CA SER A 41 -10.16 -0.51 -21.33
C SER A 41 -9.48 -1.36 -22.41
N LEU A 42 -9.97 -1.30 -23.65
CA LEU A 42 -9.36 -2.04 -24.77
C LEU A 42 -7.84 -1.82 -24.92
N PRO A 43 -7.30 -0.59 -24.79
CA PRO A 43 -5.87 -0.35 -24.82
C PRO A 43 -5.07 -1.08 -23.73
N ASP A 44 -5.64 -1.24 -22.52
CA ASP A 44 -4.98 -1.95 -21.43
C ASP A 44 -4.93 -3.45 -21.71
N PHE A 45 -5.99 -4.00 -22.30
CA PHE A 45 -6.02 -5.39 -22.74
C PHE A 45 -4.98 -5.67 -23.80
N GLU A 46 -4.89 -4.84 -24.83
CA GLU A 46 -3.89 -4.99 -25.87
C GLU A 46 -2.47 -4.89 -25.31
N LYS A 47 -2.27 -4.02 -24.32
CA LYS A 47 -0.98 -3.89 -23.64
C LYS A 47 -0.65 -5.17 -22.85
N ALA A 48 -1.58 -5.67 -22.03
CA ALA A 48 -1.40 -6.90 -21.25
C ALA A 48 -1.10 -8.10 -22.17
N ALA A 49 -1.89 -8.29 -23.23
CA ALA A 49 -1.70 -9.37 -24.18
C ALA A 49 -0.32 -9.31 -24.87
N ARG A 50 0.15 -8.11 -25.25
CA ARG A 50 1.49 -7.94 -25.83
C ARG A 50 2.60 -8.32 -24.85
N TYR A 51 2.46 -7.98 -23.58
CA TYR A 51 3.45 -8.36 -22.56
C TYR A 51 3.45 -9.87 -22.31
N ILE A 52 2.29 -10.50 -22.28
CA ILE A 52 2.17 -11.97 -22.13
C ILE A 52 2.84 -12.67 -23.31
N GLU A 53 2.48 -12.31 -24.54
CA GLU A 53 3.06 -12.89 -25.76
C GLU A 53 4.58 -12.66 -25.84
N ALA A 54 5.05 -11.44 -25.49
CA ALA A 54 6.47 -11.13 -25.47
C ALA A 54 7.23 -11.98 -24.44
N TRP A 55 6.60 -12.19 -23.28
CA TRP A 55 7.16 -13.05 -22.24
C TRP A 55 7.20 -14.51 -22.68
N GLU A 56 6.14 -15.04 -23.26
CA GLU A 56 6.08 -16.42 -23.76
C GLU A 56 7.18 -16.71 -24.78
N ARG A 57 7.50 -15.76 -25.66
CA ARG A 57 8.62 -15.86 -26.59
C ARG A 57 9.99 -15.83 -25.93
N LEU A 58 10.13 -15.05 -24.85
CA LEU A 58 11.39 -14.87 -24.15
C LEU A 58 11.66 -15.95 -23.10
N ALA A 59 10.61 -16.38 -22.41
CA ALA A 59 10.71 -17.28 -21.26
C ALA A 59 11.49 -18.57 -21.51
N PRO A 60 11.42 -19.25 -22.69
CA PRO A 60 12.21 -20.46 -22.96
C PRO A 60 13.72 -20.25 -22.86
N SER A 61 14.19 -19.01 -23.11
CA SER A 61 15.63 -18.67 -23.07
C SER A 61 16.13 -18.19 -21.71
N ILE A 62 15.26 -18.19 -20.69
CA ILE A 62 15.58 -17.69 -19.34
C ILE A 62 15.53 -18.83 -18.35
N GLU A 63 16.68 -19.10 -17.73
CA GLU A 63 16.77 -20.00 -16.58
C GLU A 63 16.71 -19.22 -15.28
N PHE A 64 15.94 -19.74 -14.31
CA PHE A 64 15.83 -19.19 -12.97
C PHE A 64 15.41 -20.29 -11.98
N ASP A 65 15.83 -20.15 -10.73
CA ASP A 65 15.47 -21.08 -9.66
C ASP A 65 14.28 -20.62 -8.84
N ALA A 66 14.05 -19.30 -8.78
CA ALA A 66 12.93 -18.67 -8.08
C ALA A 66 12.61 -17.32 -8.71
N VAL A 67 11.40 -16.84 -8.45
CA VAL A 67 11.00 -15.45 -8.74
C VAL A 67 10.70 -14.75 -7.42
N VAL A 68 11.32 -13.58 -7.25
CA VAL A 68 11.02 -12.67 -6.15
C VAL A 68 10.48 -11.38 -6.76
N ALA A 69 9.23 -11.05 -6.46
CA ALA A 69 8.54 -9.91 -7.01
C ALA A 69 7.95 -9.03 -5.91
N ARG A 70 8.16 -7.74 -6.05
CA ARG A 70 7.52 -6.76 -5.16
C ARG A 70 6.00 -6.70 -5.38
N CYS A 71 5.56 -6.94 -6.61
CA CYS A 71 4.16 -6.85 -7.00
C CYS A 71 3.83 -7.97 -7.99
N HIS A 72 2.69 -8.61 -7.82
CA HIS A 72 2.26 -9.73 -8.66
C HIS A 72 1.11 -9.39 -9.62
N TRP A 73 0.54 -8.20 -9.53
CA TRP A 73 -0.63 -7.78 -10.34
C TRP A 73 -0.31 -6.94 -11.57
N TYR A 74 0.92 -6.46 -11.74
CA TYR A 74 1.30 -5.82 -13.01
C TYR A 74 1.52 -6.88 -14.11
N ASP A 75 1.13 -6.56 -15.32
CA ASP A 75 1.10 -7.47 -16.47
C ASP A 75 2.37 -8.31 -16.62
N LEU A 76 3.54 -7.66 -16.58
CA LEU A 76 4.83 -8.36 -16.65
C LEU A 76 5.05 -9.27 -15.45
N CYS A 77 4.88 -8.74 -14.24
CA CYS A 77 5.14 -9.51 -13.00
C CYS A 77 4.23 -10.72 -12.92
N SER A 78 2.94 -10.55 -13.24
CA SER A 78 1.96 -11.64 -13.24
C SER A 78 2.35 -12.73 -14.23
N SER A 79 2.75 -12.38 -15.45
CA SER A 79 3.18 -13.35 -16.48
C SER A 79 4.41 -14.14 -16.06
N VAL A 80 5.43 -13.44 -15.51
CA VAL A 80 6.65 -14.08 -15.01
C VAL A 80 6.35 -15.02 -13.84
N CYS A 81 5.58 -14.55 -12.87
CA CYS A 81 5.19 -15.34 -11.70
C CYS A 81 4.44 -16.60 -12.10
N ARG A 82 3.46 -16.49 -13.02
CA ARG A 82 2.69 -17.64 -13.52
C ARG A 82 3.57 -18.66 -14.21
N THR A 83 4.46 -18.23 -15.10
CA THR A 83 5.40 -19.14 -15.77
C THR A 83 6.29 -19.87 -14.77
N ALA A 84 6.75 -19.16 -13.72
CA ALA A 84 7.54 -19.79 -12.66
C ALA A 84 6.75 -20.89 -11.94
N ILE A 85 5.50 -20.62 -11.55
CA ILE A 85 4.61 -21.60 -10.94
C ILE A 85 4.40 -22.81 -11.86
N GLN A 86 4.13 -22.58 -13.15
CA GLN A 86 3.97 -23.65 -14.14
C GLN A 86 5.24 -24.53 -14.30
N ARG A 87 6.42 -23.95 -14.07
CA ARG A 87 7.70 -24.67 -14.08
C ARG A 87 8.05 -25.30 -12.72
N GLY A 88 7.15 -25.25 -11.75
CA GLY A 88 7.41 -25.75 -10.39
C GLY A 88 8.44 -24.94 -9.61
N LYS A 89 8.70 -23.70 -10.02
CA LYS A 89 9.65 -22.82 -9.34
C LYS A 89 8.93 -21.96 -8.29
N PRO A 90 9.55 -21.71 -7.12
CA PRO A 90 8.96 -20.88 -6.09
C PRO A 90 8.79 -19.44 -6.58
N VAL A 91 7.64 -18.86 -6.26
CA VAL A 91 7.33 -17.45 -6.48
C VAL A 91 7.04 -16.81 -5.14
N ILE A 92 7.81 -15.79 -4.81
CA ILE A 92 7.70 -15.05 -3.56
C ILE A 92 7.31 -13.63 -3.89
N THR A 93 6.20 -13.17 -3.33
CA THR A 93 5.74 -11.78 -3.46
C THR A 93 5.60 -11.12 -2.10
N PHE A 94 5.69 -9.80 -2.09
CA PHE A 94 5.65 -8.99 -0.87
C PHE A 94 4.50 -7.99 -0.95
N GLN A 95 3.85 -7.78 0.19
CA GLN A 95 2.88 -6.70 0.32
C GLN A 95 3.55 -5.34 0.09
N GLN A 96 2.91 -4.45 -0.66
CA GLN A 96 3.44 -3.14 -1.03
C GLN A 96 2.86 -1.97 -0.22
N GLY A 97 1.68 -2.12 0.30
CA GLY A 97 0.93 -1.08 1.00
C GLY A 97 -0.28 -1.68 1.69
N VAL A 98 -1.21 -0.86 2.09
CA VAL A 98 -2.49 -1.33 2.65
C VAL A 98 -3.23 -2.19 1.64
N VAL A 99 -3.91 -3.23 2.11
CA VAL A 99 -4.66 -4.15 1.25
C VAL A 99 -6.05 -3.60 1.02
N ASP A 100 -6.29 -3.14 -0.19
CA ASP A 100 -7.63 -2.78 -0.59
C ASP A 100 -8.44 -4.03 -0.97
N HIS A 101 -9.55 -4.23 -0.28
CA HIS A 101 -10.47 -5.34 -0.49
C HIS A 101 -11.51 -5.09 -1.58
N THR A 102 -11.55 -3.92 -2.17
CA THR A 102 -12.47 -3.65 -3.30
C THR A 102 -12.04 -4.40 -4.56
N LEU A 103 -10.78 -4.85 -4.60
CA LEU A 103 -10.23 -5.63 -5.68
C LEU A 103 -9.95 -7.07 -5.21
N ASP A 104 -10.85 -7.97 -5.55
CA ASP A 104 -10.54 -9.38 -5.47
C ASP A 104 -9.55 -9.74 -6.59
N VAL A 105 -8.27 -9.71 -6.27
CA VAL A 105 -7.17 -9.96 -7.21
C VAL A 105 -6.54 -11.31 -6.91
N PRO A 106 -6.34 -12.17 -7.92
CA PRO A 106 -5.68 -13.46 -7.70
C PRO A 106 -4.24 -13.25 -7.27
N ILE A 107 -3.81 -13.99 -6.28
CA ILE A 107 -2.40 -13.99 -5.87
C ILE A 107 -1.63 -15.00 -6.71
N THR A 108 -0.74 -14.50 -7.55
CA THR A 108 0.12 -15.31 -8.41
C THR A 108 1.46 -15.53 -7.72
N ALA A 109 1.43 -16.23 -6.59
CA ALA A 109 2.60 -16.56 -5.80
C ALA A 109 2.44 -17.92 -5.12
N SER A 110 3.55 -18.61 -4.86
CA SER A 110 3.57 -19.77 -3.96
C SER A 110 3.72 -19.34 -2.51
N LYS A 111 4.37 -18.21 -2.27
CA LYS A 111 4.54 -17.58 -0.95
C LYS A 111 4.26 -16.10 -1.04
N PHE A 112 3.42 -15.61 -0.13
CA PHE A 112 3.11 -14.18 -0.02
C PHE A 112 3.52 -13.67 1.36
N VAL A 113 4.45 -12.70 1.38
CA VAL A 113 4.93 -12.08 2.61
C VAL A 113 4.06 -10.85 2.89
N ALA A 114 3.24 -10.95 3.93
CA ALA A 114 2.35 -9.90 4.40
C ALA A 114 3.00 -9.09 5.53
N PHE A 115 2.51 -7.89 5.75
CA PHE A 115 2.96 -7.04 6.87
C PHE A 115 2.64 -7.67 8.22
N GLY A 116 1.49 -8.33 8.33
CA GLY A 116 1.08 -9.04 9.52
C GLY A 116 -0.18 -9.85 9.30
N ALA A 117 -0.67 -10.47 10.36
CA ALA A 117 -1.83 -11.35 10.33
C ALA A 117 -3.11 -10.68 9.78
N PRO A 118 -3.42 -9.39 10.07
CA PRO A 118 -4.58 -8.72 9.48
C PRO A 118 -4.52 -8.70 7.95
N SER A 119 -3.40 -8.25 7.38
CA SER A 119 -3.20 -8.22 5.93
C SER A 119 -3.20 -9.63 5.31
N ALA A 120 -2.52 -10.60 5.93
CA ALA A 120 -2.49 -11.98 5.46
C ALA A 120 -3.90 -12.59 5.38
N SER A 121 -4.74 -12.33 6.39
CA SER A 121 -6.13 -12.83 6.45
C SER A 121 -6.99 -12.23 5.32
N VAL A 122 -6.90 -10.91 5.14
CA VAL A 122 -7.67 -10.20 4.09
C VAL A 122 -7.24 -10.65 2.70
N LEU A 123 -5.93 -10.83 2.46
CA LEU A 123 -5.40 -11.31 1.19
C LEU A 123 -5.86 -12.74 0.88
N ALA A 124 -5.81 -13.62 1.87
CA ALA A 124 -6.27 -15.01 1.71
C ALA A 124 -7.77 -15.07 1.39
N GLU A 125 -8.59 -14.25 2.06
CA GLU A 125 -10.02 -14.19 1.78
C GLU A 125 -10.30 -13.59 0.39
N SER A 126 -9.62 -12.52 0.01
CA SER A 126 -9.75 -11.89 -1.31
C SER A 126 -9.39 -12.87 -2.43
N ASN A 127 -8.27 -13.57 -2.29
CA ASN A 127 -7.84 -14.61 -3.25
C ASN A 127 -8.89 -15.71 -3.40
N ARG A 128 -9.40 -16.23 -2.29
CA ARG A 128 -10.45 -17.25 -2.29
C ARG A 128 -11.73 -16.77 -2.98
N ARG A 129 -12.18 -15.53 -2.69
CA ARG A 129 -13.36 -14.94 -3.33
C ARG A 129 -13.19 -14.80 -4.83
N PHE A 130 -12.00 -14.36 -5.28
CA PHE A 130 -11.69 -14.30 -6.70
C PHE A 130 -11.85 -15.65 -7.37
N PHE A 131 -11.19 -16.71 -6.86
CA PHE A 131 -11.23 -18.05 -7.47
C PHE A 131 -12.62 -18.66 -7.42
N ASN A 132 -13.39 -18.43 -6.36
CA ASN A 132 -14.81 -18.84 -6.30
C ASN A 132 -15.66 -18.12 -7.35
N ALA A 133 -15.43 -16.81 -7.56
CA ALA A 133 -16.19 -16.02 -8.54
C ALA A 133 -15.92 -16.44 -9.99
N VAL A 134 -14.69 -16.89 -10.28
CA VAL A 134 -14.33 -17.37 -11.63
C VAL A 134 -14.53 -18.88 -11.81
N GLY A 135 -15.00 -19.59 -10.77
CA GLY A 135 -15.26 -21.03 -10.83
C GLY A 135 -14.00 -21.90 -11.00
N SER A 136 -12.85 -21.40 -10.58
CA SER A 136 -11.56 -22.10 -10.69
C SER A 136 -11.04 -22.51 -9.31
N PRO A 137 -10.28 -23.63 -9.20
CA PRO A 137 -9.65 -23.99 -7.94
C PRO A 137 -8.62 -22.94 -7.51
N GLU A 138 -8.65 -22.57 -6.24
CA GLU A 138 -7.66 -21.67 -5.65
C GLU A 138 -6.29 -22.37 -5.62
N PRO A 139 -5.23 -21.78 -6.20
CA PRO A 139 -3.88 -22.31 -6.06
C PRO A 139 -3.41 -22.17 -4.61
N PRO A 140 -2.61 -23.15 -4.11
CA PRO A 140 -2.07 -23.07 -2.77
C PRO A 140 -1.10 -21.89 -2.65
N VAL A 141 -1.35 -20.99 -1.69
CA VAL A 141 -0.50 -19.87 -1.34
C VAL A 141 -0.14 -19.96 0.14
N ASP A 142 1.14 -19.91 0.46
CA ASP A 142 1.61 -19.82 1.84
C ASP A 142 1.71 -18.34 2.23
N TYR A 143 0.82 -17.87 3.12
CA TYR A 143 0.80 -16.51 3.62
C TYR A 143 1.69 -16.40 4.85
N ILE A 144 2.71 -15.55 4.76
CA ILE A 144 3.75 -15.38 5.78
C ILE A 144 3.65 -13.99 6.36
N ASP A 145 3.27 -13.88 7.60
CA ASP A 145 3.25 -12.63 8.36
C ASP A 145 4.67 -12.33 8.90
N ALA A 146 5.38 -11.42 8.28
CA ALA A 146 6.79 -11.16 8.60
C ALA A 146 7.15 -9.68 8.77
N GLY A 147 6.24 -8.76 8.54
CA GLY A 147 6.51 -7.33 8.56
C GLY A 147 6.76 -6.74 7.17
N SER A 148 7.12 -5.46 7.12
CA SER A 148 7.36 -4.74 5.87
C SER A 148 8.82 -4.75 5.47
N LEU A 149 9.09 -4.94 4.18
CA LEU A 149 10.42 -4.71 3.57
C LEU A 149 10.70 -3.23 3.30
N PHE A 150 9.66 -2.41 3.24
CA PHE A 150 9.74 -1.08 2.65
C PHE A 150 9.55 0.03 3.67
N ASP A 151 8.87 -0.28 4.78
CA ASP A 151 8.59 0.69 5.82
C ASP A 151 9.62 0.56 6.92
N VAL A 152 10.34 1.65 7.16
CA VAL A 152 11.25 1.74 8.30
C VAL A 152 10.43 2.24 9.49
N VAL A 153 10.12 1.34 10.41
CA VAL A 153 9.43 1.70 11.65
C VAL A 153 10.46 1.77 12.78
N VAL A 154 10.80 2.98 13.16
CA VAL A 154 11.64 3.24 14.34
C VAL A 154 10.77 3.96 15.37
N PRO A 155 10.64 3.44 16.60
CA PRO A 155 9.90 4.14 17.66
C PRO A 155 10.38 5.58 17.82
N LEU A 156 9.47 6.52 17.73
CA LEU A 156 9.77 7.93 17.90
C LEU A 156 9.60 8.36 19.38
N PRO A 157 10.38 9.34 19.83
CA PRO A 157 10.18 9.94 21.16
C PRO A 157 8.82 10.63 21.27
N ASP A 158 8.48 11.09 22.45
CA ASP A 158 7.27 11.90 22.66
C ASP A 158 7.37 13.23 21.89
N GLN A 159 6.46 13.43 20.95
CA GLN A 159 6.41 14.61 20.07
C GLN A 159 5.32 15.61 20.48
N PHE A 160 4.69 15.48 21.64
CA PHE A 160 3.60 16.39 22.07
C PHE A 160 3.98 17.86 21.98
N ALA A 161 5.18 18.22 22.43
CA ALA A 161 5.64 19.60 22.46
C ALA A 161 5.89 20.20 21.06
N VAL A 162 6.02 19.37 20.03
CA VAL A 162 6.26 19.82 18.65
C VAL A 162 5.02 20.50 18.06
N ARG A 163 3.82 20.05 18.41
CA ARG A 163 2.52 20.61 17.98
C ARG A 163 2.44 20.80 16.46
N SER A 164 2.90 19.83 15.72
CA SER A 164 2.92 19.84 14.25
C SER A 164 2.05 18.72 13.71
N LEU A 165 1.36 19.00 12.61
CA LEU A 165 0.52 18.04 11.90
C LEU A 165 1.17 17.67 10.56
N LEU A 166 1.10 16.40 10.22
CA LEU A 166 1.49 15.89 8.90
C LEU A 166 0.25 15.36 8.19
N PHE A 167 -0.16 16.02 7.13
CA PHE A 167 -1.24 15.59 6.26
C PHE A 167 -0.66 14.81 5.09
N ILE A 168 -1.12 13.57 4.94
CA ILE A 168 -0.71 12.68 3.85
C ILE A 168 -1.74 12.77 2.74
N ASP A 169 -1.33 13.35 1.63
CA ASP A 169 -2.15 13.41 0.43
C ASP A 169 -2.20 12.05 -0.25
N LEU A 170 -3.40 11.66 -0.65
CA LEU A 170 -3.63 10.42 -1.34
C LEU A 170 -3.66 10.60 -2.86
N HIS A 171 -3.52 9.48 -3.53
CA HIS A 171 -3.78 9.32 -4.93
C HIS A 171 -5.18 9.79 -5.33
N SER A 172 -5.33 10.97 -5.85
CA SER A 172 -6.54 11.41 -6.54
C SER A 172 -6.21 11.83 -7.97
N ALA A 173 -5.72 10.91 -8.79
CA ALA A 173 -5.75 11.17 -10.21
C ALA A 173 -7.20 11.11 -10.69
N PRO A 174 -7.65 12.04 -11.55
CA PRO A 174 -8.95 11.91 -12.20
C PRO A 174 -9.03 10.55 -12.88
N GLY A 175 -10.01 9.73 -12.49
CA GLY A 175 -10.18 8.37 -13.01
C GLY A 175 -9.40 7.29 -12.27
N ASP A 176 -8.72 7.62 -11.17
CA ASP A 176 -8.16 6.61 -10.26
C ASP A 176 -9.33 5.86 -9.59
N PRO A 177 -9.45 4.53 -9.78
CA PRO A 177 -10.48 3.73 -9.12
C PRO A 177 -10.33 3.70 -7.59
N TRP A 178 -9.23 4.20 -7.05
CA TRP A 178 -8.85 4.17 -5.65
C TRP A 178 -9.18 5.43 -4.87
N GLY A 179 -9.32 6.58 -5.56
CA GLY A 179 -9.60 7.86 -4.93
C GLY A 179 -10.82 8.52 -5.55
N THR A 180 -11.86 8.71 -4.78
CA THR A 180 -12.83 9.72 -5.13
C THR A 180 -12.20 11.06 -4.78
N GLY A 181 -12.14 12.03 -5.69
CA GLY A 181 -11.63 13.39 -5.40
C GLY A 181 -12.30 14.05 -4.18
N LYS A 182 -13.43 13.51 -3.71
CA LYS A 182 -14.12 13.88 -2.46
C LYS A 182 -13.31 13.62 -1.19
N GLU A 183 -12.46 12.60 -1.18
CA GLU A 183 -11.65 12.26 0.00
C GLU A 183 -10.50 13.24 0.17
N VAL A 184 -9.84 13.60 -0.92
CA VAL A 184 -8.81 14.64 -0.91
C VAL A 184 -9.43 16.00 -0.59
N GLU A 185 -10.61 16.29 -1.14
CA GLU A 185 -11.36 17.49 -0.79
C GLU A 185 -11.66 17.55 0.71
N ALA A 186 -12.16 16.45 1.31
CA ALA A 186 -12.42 16.36 2.75
C ALA A 186 -11.15 16.56 3.59
N LEU A 187 -10.01 16.00 3.14
CA LEU A 187 -8.73 16.18 3.81
C LEU A 187 -8.26 17.65 3.76
N LEU A 188 -8.38 18.30 2.61
CA LEU A 188 -8.02 19.71 2.45
C LEU A 188 -8.97 20.64 3.22
N GLN A 189 -10.27 20.37 3.23
CA GLN A 189 -11.24 21.09 4.06
C GLN A 189 -10.93 20.96 5.55
N LEU A 190 -10.52 19.76 6.00
CA LEU A 190 -10.08 19.57 7.38
C LEU A 190 -8.80 20.36 7.68
N ALA A 191 -7.82 20.37 6.76
CA ALA A 191 -6.59 21.16 6.92
C ALA A 191 -6.89 22.65 7.01
N GLU A 192 -7.76 23.18 6.15
CA GLU A 192 -8.17 24.60 6.19
C GLU A 192 -8.91 24.95 7.48
N LYS A 193 -9.82 24.07 7.96
CA LYS A 193 -10.52 24.23 9.24
C LYS A 193 -9.55 24.28 10.41
N VAL A 194 -8.52 23.43 10.41
CA VAL A 194 -7.47 23.40 11.44
C VAL A 194 -6.63 24.67 11.41
N LEU A 195 -6.21 25.14 10.23
CA LEU A 195 -5.42 26.35 10.04
C LEU A 195 -6.18 27.62 10.44
N SER A 196 -7.49 27.64 10.18
CA SER A 196 -8.37 28.77 10.55
C SER A 196 -8.74 28.78 12.03
N ALA A 197 -8.55 27.67 12.74
CA ALA A 197 -8.83 27.55 14.16
C ALA A 197 -7.67 28.11 14.99
N ARG A 198 -7.99 28.66 16.18
CA ARG A 198 -6.97 29.15 17.13
C ARG A 198 -6.37 27.99 17.95
N LEU A 199 -5.89 26.94 17.25
CA LEU A 199 -5.20 25.82 17.89
C LEU A 199 -3.72 26.20 18.13
N PRO A 200 -3.06 25.64 19.14
CA PRO A 200 -1.64 25.87 19.39
C PRO A 200 -0.76 25.10 18.38
N LEU A 201 -1.03 25.29 17.11
CA LEU A 201 -0.34 24.66 16.01
C LEU A 201 0.92 25.43 15.66
N THR A 202 2.08 24.76 15.64
CA THR A 202 3.34 25.37 15.19
C THR A 202 3.55 25.18 13.70
N ARG A 203 3.07 24.07 13.14
CA ARG A 203 3.25 23.73 11.73
C ARG A 203 2.19 22.73 11.26
N LEU A 204 1.78 22.89 10.00
CA LEU A 204 1.04 21.90 9.23
C LEU A 204 1.83 21.58 7.96
N VAL A 205 2.21 20.32 7.79
CA VAL A 205 2.93 19.86 6.60
C VAL A 205 1.97 19.03 5.74
N ILE A 206 1.87 19.37 4.46
CA ILE A 206 1.16 18.56 3.47
C ILE A 206 2.22 17.77 2.70
N ARG A 207 2.16 16.44 2.75
CA ARG A 207 3.06 15.57 2.00
C ARG A 207 2.33 14.95 0.82
N PRO A 208 2.62 15.38 -0.42
CA PRO A 208 2.08 14.76 -1.62
C PRO A 208 2.58 13.33 -1.77
N HIS A 209 1.81 12.50 -2.46
CA HIS A 209 2.26 11.16 -2.83
C HIS A 209 3.52 11.22 -3.73
N PRO A 210 4.44 10.24 -3.68
CA PRO A 210 5.64 10.21 -4.53
C PRO A 210 5.36 10.35 -6.04
N HIS A 211 4.18 9.94 -6.51
CA HIS A 211 3.72 10.15 -7.89
C HIS A 211 2.96 11.47 -8.07
N TRP A 212 3.31 12.50 -7.33
CA TRP A 212 2.66 13.82 -7.30
C TRP A 212 2.50 14.49 -8.69
N HIS A 213 3.39 14.17 -9.64
CA HIS A 213 3.32 14.68 -11.02
C HIS A 213 2.05 14.26 -11.77
N ASN A 214 1.33 13.27 -11.26
CA ASN A 214 0.04 12.83 -11.78
C ASN A 214 -1.15 13.50 -11.09
N HIS A 215 -0.91 14.40 -10.11
CA HIS A 215 -1.94 15.01 -9.29
C HIS A 215 -2.00 16.53 -9.50
N ASP A 216 -3.20 17.10 -9.41
CA ASP A 216 -3.36 18.55 -9.33
C ASP A 216 -3.08 19.02 -7.89
N LEU A 217 -1.93 19.65 -7.72
CA LEU A 217 -1.54 20.26 -6.45
C LEU A 217 -2.08 21.68 -6.25
N GLY A 218 -2.89 22.21 -7.17
CA GLY A 218 -3.38 23.58 -7.13
C GLY A 218 -4.06 23.95 -5.81
N ALA A 219 -4.90 23.08 -5.27
CA ALA A 219 -5.57 23.29 -3.99
C ALA A 219 -4.59 23.27 -2.80
N CYS A 220 -3.63 22.34 -2.77
CA CYS A 220 -2.58 22.29 -1.75
C CYS A 220 -1.71 23.56 -1.78
N LEU A 221 -1.28 23.98 -2.97
CA LEU A 221 -0.47 25.20 -3.16
C LEU A 221 -1.23 26.48 -2.80
N LYS A 222 -2.55 26.50 -3.01
CA LYS A 222 -3.39 27.61 -2.55
C LYS A 222 -3.38 27.69 -1.03
N LEU A 223 -3.65 26.57 -0.35
CA LEU A 223 -3.68 26.49 1.11
C LEU A 223 -2.34 26.92 1.72
N VAL A 224 -1.22 26.42 1.18
CA VAL A 224 0.13 26.82 1.62
C VAL A 224 0.37 28.33 1.43
N ARG A 225 -0.09 28.93 0.33
CA ARG A 225 0.07 30.39 0.10
C ARG A 225 -0.75 31.24 1.07
N GLU A 226 -1.97 30.82 1.38
CA GLU A 226 -2.88 31.51 2.28
C GLU A 226 -2.42 31.42 3.75
N HIS A 227 -1.71 30.35 4.13
CA HIS A 227 -1.24 30.10 5.50
C HIS A 227 0.27 29.89 5.59
N ARG A 228 1.06 30.60 4.80
CA ARG A 228 2.52 30.41 4.62
C ARG A 228 3.35 30.42 5.90
N ASP A 229 2.85 31.03 6.97
CA ASP A 229 3.57 31.13 8.24
C ASP A 229 3.51 29.84 9.05
N VAL A 230 2.53 28.96 8.79
CA VAL A 230 2.27 27.72 9.53
C VAL A 230 2.04 26.50 8.64
N CYS A 231 1.81 26.69 7.33
CA CYS A 231 1.56 25.61 6.39
C CYS A 231 2.67 25.51 5.35
N GLU A 232 3.18 24.32 5.14
CA GLU A 232 4.21 24.03 4.14
C GLU A 232 3.91 22.76 3.35
N LEU A 233 4.49 22.67 2.15
CA LEU A 233 4.45 21.47 1.33
C LEU A 233 5.76 20.71 1.52
N SER A 234 5.68 19.43 1.92
CA SER A 234 6.84 18.55 1.95
C SER A 234 7.23 18.12 0.53
N HIS A 235 8.51 18.02 0.27
CA HIS A 235 8.98 17.55 -1.01
C HIS A 235 8.91 16.00 -1.05
N PRO A 236 8.24 15.40 -2.04
CA PRO A 236 7.98 13.95 -2.05
C PRO A 236 9.23 13.07 -2.15
N VAL A 237 10.37 13.63 -2.59
CA VAL A 237 11.66 12.90 -2.62
C VAL A 237 12.43 12.97 -1.30
N TRP A 238 11.98 13.77 -0.33
CA TRP A 238 12.59 13.77 0.99
C TRP A 238 12.23 12.47 1.74
N PRO A 239 13.11 11.98 2.60
CA PRO A 239 12.81 10.82 3.44
C PRO A 239 11.54 11.06 4.26
N LEU A 240 10.66 10.05 4.28
CA LEU A 240 9.43 10.11 5.08
C LEU A 240 9.73 10.28 6.57
N GLU A 241 10.82 9.67 7.02
CA GLU A 241 11.27 9.71 8.41
C GLU A 241 11.52 11.13 8.91
N ASP A 242 11.95 12.04 8.04
CA ASP A 242 12.20 13.43 8.41
C ASP A 242 10.89 14.16 8.70
N ASP A 243 9.83 13.89 7.92
CA ASP A 243 8.50 14.44 8.18
C ASP A 243 7.88 13.83 9.44
N LEU A 244 8.00 12.50 9.63
CA LEU A 244 7.48 11.82 10.81
C LEU A 244 8.15 12.31 12.10
N ARG A 245 9.47 12.55 12.08
CA ARG A 245 10.21 13.10 13.24
C ARG A 245 9.81 14.54 13.62
N ARG A 246 9.14 15.24 12.72
CA ARG A 246 8.68 16.62 12.93
C ARG A 246 7.18 16.71 13.20
N ALA A 247 6.47 15.61 13.18
CA ALA A 247 5.03 15.56 13.36
C ALA A 247 4.65 15.12 14.78
N SER A 248 3.63 15.75 15.37
CA SER A 248 2.97 15.24 16.57
C SER A 248 1.83 14.30 16.21
N VAL A 249 1.10 14.59 15.14
CA VAL A 249 -0.05 13.82 14.67
C VAL A 249 0.03 13.68 13.16
N VAL A 250 -0.32 12.52 12.65
CA VAL A 250 -0.39 12.25 11.21
C VAL A 250 -1.85 12.04 10.81
N VAL A 251 -2.27 12.69 9.73
CA VAL A 251 -3.66 12.65 9.26
C VAL A 251 -3.66 12.28 7.77
N GLY A 252 -4.51 11.37 7.39
CA GLY A 252 -4.67 10.97 6.00
C GLY A 252 -5.87 10.05 5.82
N ILE A 253 -6.03 9.47 4.63
CA ILE A 253 -7.16 8.57 4.38
C ILE A 253 -6.68 7.13 4.55
N ALA A 254 -6.25 6.47 3.51
CA ALA A 254 -5.76 5.10 3.55
C ALA A 254 -4.34 5.04 2.99
N SER A 255 -3.35 4.96 3.86
CA SER A 255 -1.96 5.02 3.43
C SER A 255 -1.06 4.16 4.31
N GLY A 256 -0.10 3.46 3.71
CA GLY A 256 0.97 2.81 4.44
C GLY A 256 1.77 3.75 5.35
N VAL A 257 1.79 5.05 5.03
CA VAL A 257 2.42 6.06 5.90
C VAL A 257 1.69 6.19 7.24
N LEU A 258 0.36 6.09 7.27
CA LEU A 258 -0.41 6.15 8.53
C LEU A 258 -0.16 4.91 9.39
N THR A 259 -0.08 3.73 8.76
CA THR A 259 0.22 2.49 9.49
C THR A 259 1.65 2.53 10.05
N ALA A 260 2.62 3.01 9.27
CA ALA A 260 3.99 3.21 9.70
C ALA A 260 4.10 4.26 10.83
N ALA A 261 3.40 5.39 10.72
CA ALA A 261 3.33 6.41 11.76
C ALA A 261 2.80 5.83 13.08
N SER A 262 1.71 5.07 13.03
CA SER A 262 1.16 4.36 14.20
C SER A 262 2.20 3.42 14.83
N ALA A 263 2.87 2.62 14.02
CA ALA A 263 3.91 1.71 14.50
C ALA A 263 5.13 2.44 15.08
N CYS A 264 5.42 3.67 14.60
CA CYS A 264 6.43 4.56 15.20
C CYS A 264 5.97 5.20 16.52
N GLY A 265 4.71 5.05 16.91
CA GLY A 265 4.13 5.65 18.11
C GLY A 265 3.68 7.09 17.90
N LEU A 266 3.36 7.50 16.69
CA LEU A 266 2.67 8.76 16.43
C LEU A 266 1.15 8.52 16.39
N PRO A 267 0.35 9.35 17.08
CA PRO A 267 -1.09 9.39 16.84
C PRO A 267 -1.37 9.55 15.36
N ALA A 268 -2.09 8.61 14.77
CA ALA A 268 -2.47 8.64 13.36
C ALA A 268 -3.99 8.63 13.24
N ILE A 269 -4.52 9.53 12.42
CA ILE A 269 -5.95 9.65 12.14
C ILE A 269 -6.20 9.21 10.71
N PHE A 270 -6.94 8.13 10.55
CA PHE A 270 -7.46 7.65 9.28
C PHE A 270 -8.79 8.34 9.01
N LEU A 271 -8.78 9.33 8.16
CA LEU A 271 -9.98 10.08 7.80
C LEU A 271 -10.89 9.18 6.94
N ARG A 272 -12.16 9.08 7.32
CA ARG A 272 -13.19 8.42 6.52
C ARG A 272 -14.25 9.43 6.08
N THR A 273 -14.80 9.25 4.91
CA THR A 273 -16.01 9.95 4.46
C THR A 273 -17.24 9.08 4.70
N GLU A 274 -18.44 9.66 4.69
CA GLU A 274 -19.70 8.89 4.86
C GLU A 274 -19.89 7.81 3.79
N GLN A 275 -19.29 8.00 2.62
CA GLN A 275 -19.31 7.03 1.52
C GLN A 275 -18.22 5.96 1.64
N GLY A 276 -17.44 6.04 2.65
CA GLY A 276 -16.43 5.22 3.30
C GLY A 276 -15.84 4.07 2.51
N PHE A 277 -14.66 4.33 2.05
CA PHE A 277 -13.71 3.31 1.65
C PHE A 277 -13.35 2.43 2.87
N LYS A 278 -13.82 1.19 2.90
CA LYS A 278 -13.47 0.24 3.95
C LYS A 278 -12.24 -0.55 3.53
N ILE A 279 -11.11 -0.21 4.08
CA ILE A 279 -9.90 -1.01 3.93
C ILE A 279 -9.87 -2.02 5.07
N ARG A 280 -10.07 -3.28 4.75
CA ARG A 280 -10.29 -4.34 5.75
C ARG A 280 -9.06 -4.67 6.57
N ASP A 281 -7.88 -4.59 6.01
CA ASP A 281 -6.65 -4.82 6.77
C ASP A 281 -6.33 -3.67 7.75
N LEU A 282 -7.05 -2.54 7.65
CA LEU A 282 -6.97 -1.43 8.60
C LEU A 282 -8.02 -1.51 9.72
N GLU A 283 -8.81 -2.56 9.78
CA GLU A 283 -9.83 -2.72 10.86
C GLU A 283 -9.20 -2.74 12.27
N CYS A 284 -7.93 -3.15 12.39
CA CYS A 284 -7.19 -3.06 13.66
C CYS A 284 -6.99 -1.62 14.17
N PHE A 285 -7.13 -0.60 13.30
CA PHE A 285 -7.05 0.81 13.66
C PHE A 285 -8.41 1.43 14.02
N SER A 286 -9.50 0.70 13.83
CA SER A 286 -10.87 1.15 14.12
C SER A 286 -11.30 0.69 15.55
N PRO A 287 -12.15 1.46 16.26
CA PRO A 287 -12.71 2.76 15.85
C PRO A 287 -11.85 3.97 16.26
N GLU A 288 -10.83 3.77 17.11
CA GLU A 288 -10.15 4.86 17.81
C GLU A 288 -9.36 5.80 16.88
N GLN A 289 -8.90 5.28 15.74
CA GLN A 289 -8.09 6.04 14.80
C GLN A 289 -8.81 6.33 13.48
N THR A 290 -10.01 5.79 13.25
CA THR A 290 -10.78 5.97 12.00
C THR A 290 -11.94 6.92 12.23
N LEU A 291 -11.81 8.19 11.82
CA LEU A 291 -12.68 9.28 12.20
C LEU A 291 -13.32 9.99 11.00
N LEU A 292 -14.54 10.50 11.19
CA LEU A 292 -15.15 11.47 10.28
C LEU A 292 -14.46 12.83 10.38
N PRO A 293 -14.56 13.73 9.37
CA PRO A 293 -13.87 15.02 9.39
C PRO A 293 -14.11 15.86 10.64
N ASP A 294 -15.34 15.92 11.15
CA ASP A 294 -15.67 16.68 12.35
C ASP A 294 -15.17 16.03 13.66
N GLU A 295 -15.10 14.71 13.67
CA GLU A 295 -14.50 13.95 14.78
C GLU A 295 -12.97 14.16 14.76
N ALA A 296 -12.35 14.05 13.58
CA ALA A 296 -10.93 14.28 13.38
C ALA A 296 -10.52 15.69 13.79
N PHE A 297 -11.31 16.73 13.45
CA PHE A 297 -11.03 18.09 13.88
C PHE A 297 -11.03 18.25 15.40
N ARG A 298 -12.02 17.66 16.10
CA ARG A 298 -12.09 17.71 17.57
C ARG A 298 -10.93 16.95 18.22
N ASP A 299 -10.58 15.80 17.65
CA ASP A 299 -9.47 14.98 18.15
C ASP A 299 -8.13 15.68 17.94
N ILE A 300 -7.88 16.27 16.80
CA ILE A 300 -6.68 17.10 16.53
C ILE A 300 -6.57 18.19 17.60
N GLY A 301 -7.67 18.89 17.89
CA GLY A 301 -7.67 19.92 18.93
C GLY A 301 -7.25 19.37 20.29
N ARG A 302 -7.78 18.21 20.72
CA ARG A 302 -7.42 17.55 21.98
C ARG A 302 -5.97 17.07 21.98
N LEU A 303 -5.52 16.43 20.90
CA LEU A 303 -4.17 15.91 20.76
C LEU A 303 -3.10 17.00 20.80
N LEU A 304 -3.41 18.23 20.37
CA LEU A 304 -2.50 19.36 20.41
C LEU A 304 -2.50 20.13 21.76
N THR A 305 -3.56 19.96 22.58
CA THR A 305 -3.74 20.75 23.81
C THR A 305 -3.62 19.94 25.08
N ASP A 306 -3.99 18.65 25.05
CA ASP A 306 -4.04 17.78 26.20
C ASP A 306 -3.00 16.66 26.12
N ARG A 307 -2.02 16.73 27.02
CA ARG A 307 -0.91 15.78 27.10
C ARG A 307 -1.36 14.35 27.46
N GLU A 308 -2.36 14.19 28.28
CA GLU A 308 -2.85 12.87 28.68
C GLU A 308 -3.57 12.18 27.51
N THR A 309 -4.44 12.92 26.81
CA THR A 309 -5.08 12.46 25.58
C THR A 309 -4.03 12.07 24.53
N TYR A 310 -2.99 12.89 24.35
CA TYR A 310 -1.90 12.58 23.42
C TYR A 310 -1.15 11.30 23.81
N ALA A 311 -0.81 11.15 25.09
CA ALA A 311 -0.08 9.97 25.57
C ALA A 311 -0.90 8.68 25.39
N GLU A 312 -2.21 8.74 25.63
CA GLU A 312 -3.09 7.60 25.41
C GLU A 312 -3.23 7.26 23.92
N ALA A 313 -3.41 8.26 23.06
CA ALA A 313 -3.47 8.06 21.61
C ALA A 313 -2.16 7.45 21.06
N ARG A 314 -1.00 7.78 21.63
CA ARG A 314 0.28 7.13 21.32
C ARG A 314 0.29 5.66 21.67
N LYS A 315 -0.24 5.27 22.84
CA LYS A 315 -0.30 3.86 23.24
C LYS A 315 -1.22 3.08 22.30
N VAL A 316 -2.38 3.66 21.96
CA VAL A 316 -3.32 3.08 20.98
C VAL A 316 -2.62 2.90 19.63
N ALA A 317 -1.94 3.93 19.13
CA ALA A 317 -1.22 3.87 17.87
C ALA A 317 -0.16 2.75 17.88
N MET A 318 0.67 2.68 18.91
CA MET A 318 1.70 1.64 19.04
C MET A 318 1.11 0.23 19.11
N ARG A 319 0.01 0.04 19.86
CA ARG A 319 -0.70 -1.23 19.92
C ARG A 319 -1.19 -1.66 18.55
N ASN A 320 -1.93 -0.80 17.87
CA ASN A 320 -2.54 -1.09 16.59
C ASN A 320 -1.47 -1.26 15.49
N GLY A 321 -0.41 -0.43 15.51
CA GLY A 321 0.72 -0.59 14.60
C GLY A 321 1.49 -1.89 14.81
N SER A 322 1.64 -2.36 16.04
CA SER A 322 2.28 -3.65 16.35
C SER A 322 1.40 -4.85 16.00
N GLU A 323 0.09 -4.69 15.98
CA GLU A 323 -0.86 -5.69 15.49
C GLU A 323 -0.81 -5.78 13.95
N TYR A 324 -0.68 -4.62 13.29
CA TYR A 324 -0.60 -4.55 11.82
C TYR A 324 0.73 -5.08 11.27
N TYR A 325 1.86 -4.78 11.93
CA TYR A 325 3.19 -5.23 11.52
C TYR A 325 3.71 -6.31 12.47
N THR A 326 3.71 -7.55 12.03
CA THR A 326 4.34 -8.64 12.79
C THR A 326 5.86 -8.41 12.89
N ASN A 327 6.41 -8.52 14.09
CA ASN A 327 7.84 -8.27 14.40
C ASN A 327 8.35 -6.84 14.17
N GLY A 328 7.46 -5.86 14.02
CA GLY A 328 7.83 -4.53 13.58
C GLY A 328 8.26 -4.52 12.11
N ALA A 329 8.41 -3.33 11.53
CA ALA A 329 9.04 -3.25 10.23
C ALA A 329 10.53 -3.51 10.41
N ASN A 330 11.14 -4.36 9.63
CA ASN A 330 12.57 -4.66 9.47
C ASN A 330 13.19 -5.80 10.29
N ALA A 331 12.61 -6.27 11.38
CA ALA A 331 13.36 -7.15 12.29
C ALA A 331 13.58 -8.58 11.76
N ALA A 332 12.83 -9.03 10.77
CA ALA A 332 12.81 -10.43 10.36
C ALA A 332 13.34 -10.69 8.93
N LEU A 333 13.66 -9.65 8.18
CA LEU A 333 13.98 -9.79 6.76
C LEU A 333 15.49 -9.82 6.52
N ASP A 334 16.19 -10.63 7.30
CA ASP A 334 17.62 -10.90 7.13
C ASP A 334 17.90 -12.00 6.09
N GLY A 335 19.18 -12.25 5.82
CA GLY A 335 19.58 -13.28 4.87
C GLY A 335 19.09 -14.70 5.24
N ALA A 336 18.93 -14.99 6.52
CA ALA A 336 18.41 -16.27 6.99
C ALA A 336 16.91 -16.41 6.71
N PHE A 337 16.16 -15.31 6.81
CA PHE A 337 14.74 -15.28 6.40
C PHE A 337 14.60 -15.56 4.90
N PHE A 338 15.38 -14.86 4.05
CA PHE A 338 15.34 -15.09 2.60
C PHE A 338 15.76 -16.50 2.23
N THR A 339 16.77 -17.07 2.89
CA THR A 339 17.17 -18.48 2.68
C THR A 339 16.01 -19.43 2.99
N ARG A 340 15.28 -19.20 4.08
CA ARG A 340 14.09 -19.99 4.43
C ARG A 340 12.93 -19.77 3.46
N LEU A 341 12.73 -18.56 2.95
CA LEU A 341 11.72 -18.29 1.92
C LEU A 341 12.00 -19.09 0.64
N LEU A 342 13.26 -19.20 0.25
CA LEU A 342 13.67 -19.92 -0.96
C LEU A 342 13.70 -21.44 -0.74
N SER A 343 13.90 -21.91 0.49
CA SER A 343 13.77 -23.33 0.83
C SER A 343 12.29 -23.73 0.94
N ASN A 344 12.00 -25.00 0.75
CA ASN A 344 10.68 -25.56 1.02
C ASN A 344 10.43 -25.87 2.50
N GLU A 345 11.30 -25.39 3.39
CA GLU A 345 11.11 -25.57 4.82
C GLU A 345 9.94 -24.71 5.32
N PRO A 346 9.06 -25.25 6.15
CA PRO A 346 7.98 -24.49 6.75
C PRO A 346 8.58 -23.39 7.63
N ILE A 347 8.23 -22.15 7.35
CA ILE A 347 8.60 -21.03 8.21
C ILE A 347 7.81 -21.20 9.51
N LYS A 348 8.51 -21.63 10.57
CA LYS A 348 7.88 -21.71 11.90
C LYS A 348 7.32 -20.35 12.25
N LYS A 349 6.01 -20.27 12.47
CA LYS A 349 5.39 -19.08 13.05
C LYS A 349 6.08 -18.85 14.39
N ASN A 350 6.86 -17.77 14.49
CA ASN A 350 7.34 -17.28 15.78
C ASN A 350 6.14 -16.63 16.50
N ILE A 351 5.18 -17.47 16.90
CA ILE A 351 4.18 -17.05 17.89
C ILE A 351 5.00 -16.92 19.18
N LYS A 352 5.52 -15.73 19.44
CA LYS A 352 5.85 -15.35 20.82
C LYS A 352 4.52 -15.34 21.54
N ASP A 353 4.30 -16.38 22.34
CA ASP A 353 3.26 -16.34 23.37
C ASP A 353 3.47 -15.03 24.13
N GLY A 354 2.65 -14.03 23.79
CA GLY A 354 2.62 -12.78 24.53
C GLY A 354 2.23 -13.12 25.98
N PRO A 355 2.69 -12.35 26.96
CA PRO A 355 2.28 -12.58 28.33
C PRO A 355 0.76 -12.49 28.42
N ARG A 356 0.16 -13.57 29.01
CA ARG A 356 -1.25 -13.65 29.36
C ARG A 356 -1.62 -12.56 30.34
#